data_7f68c97bc610d64bebb27529e143598b
#
_entry.id   7f68c97bc610d64bebb27529e143598b
#
_cell.length_a   1.000
_cell.length_b   1.000
_cell.length_c   1.000
_cell.angle_alpha   90.00
_cell.angle_beta   90.00
_cell.angle_gamma   90.00
#
_symmetry.space_group_name_H-M   'P 1'
#
loop_
_entity.id
_entity.type
_entity.pdbx_description
1 polymer ?
#
loop_
_entity_poly.entity_id
_entity_poly.type
_entity_poly.pdbx_seq_one_letter_code
_entity_poly.pdbx_strand_id
1 'polypeptide(L)'
;MFCCFNFRPKGKAKCFAGDVGSIGVAYILLFLIGSLILATGDITWLIFLLVYGVDGCLTICHRIMLHENLGEAHRKHVYQLMANELKIGHVKVSSFYALLQLAVSVGFIFLCPVLESVCGLSLVAWHWIYLFVALALLSVAYVLF
;
A
#
# COMPACT_ATOMS: atom_id res chain seq x y z
N MET A 1 3.01 -12.82 15.55
CA MET A 1 2.12 -12.99 16.70
C MET A 1 0.77 -12.25 16.53
N PHE A 2 0.74 -10.94 16.22
CA PHE A 2 -0.48 -10.15 15.98
C PHE A 2 -1.43 -10.79 14.95
N CYS A 3 -0.94 -11.23 13.80
CA CYS A 3 -1.74 -11.90 12.77
C CYS A 3 -2.44 -13.17 13.30
N CYS A 4 -1.79 -13.96 14.16
CA CYS A 4 -2.39 -15.19 14.71
C CYS A 4 -3.60 -14.92 15.60
N PHE A 5 -3.70 -13.73 16.18
CA PHE A 5 -4.82 -13.33 17.04
C PHE A 5 -5.91 -12.57 16.30
N ASN A 6 -5.55 -11.86 15.20
CA ASN A 6 -6.49 -11.00 14.48
C ASN A 6 -6.94 -11.56 13.13
N PHE A 7 -6.14 -12.40 12.47
CA PHE A 7 -6.47 -13.01 11.17
C PHE A 7 -7.41 -14.22 11.40
N ARG A 8 -8.64 -13.93 11.84
CA ARG A 8 -9.65 -14.92 12.23
C ARG A 8 -10.99 -14.62 11.58
N PRO A 9 -11.89 -15.64 11.46
CA PRO A 9 -13.25 -15.42 10.99
C PRO A 9 -13.99 -14.36 11.82
N LYS A 10 -15.04 -13.78 11.23
CA LYS A 10 -15.85 -12.72 11.86
C LYS A 10 -16.16 -13.00 13.34
N GLY A 11 -15.93 -12.01 14.20
CA GLY A 11 -16.24 -12.06 15.64
C GLY A 11 -15.26 -12.85 16.51
N LYS A 12 -14.17 -13.39 15.95
CA LYS A 12 -13.17 -14.17 16.69
C LYS A 12 -11.81 -13.49 16.84
N ALA A 13 -11.67 -12.23 16.40
CA ALA A 13 -10.47 -11.45 16.66
C ALA A 13 -10.31 -11.21 18.18
N LYS A 14 -9.12 -11.46 18.73
CA LYS A 14 -8.85 -11.39 20.17
C LYS A 14 -8.04 -10.18 20.58
N CYS A 15 -7.41 -9.49 19.63
CA CYS A 15 -6.56 -8.34 19.89
C CYS A 15 -6.91 -7.19 18.95
N PHE A 16 -6.78 -5.98 19.46
CA PHE A 16 -6.87 -4.75 18.70
C PHE A 16 -5.52 -4.05 18.77
N ALA A 17 -4.98 -3.61 17.62
CA ALA A 17 -3.66 -2.95 17.59
C ALA A 17 -3.69 -1.63 18.37
N GLY A 18 -4.82 -0.93 18.31
CA GLY A 18 -4.95 0.41 18.84
C GLY A 18 -4.01 1.40 18.15
N ASP A 19 -4.02 2.62 18.60
CA ASP A 19 -3.19 3.69 18.03
C ASP A 19 -1.70 3.42 18.26
N VAL A 20 -1.34 2.92 19.45
CA VAL A 20 0.05 2.60 19.79
C VAL A 20 0.62 1.51 18.89
N GLY A 21 -0.15 0.45 18.61
CA GLY A 21 0.32 -0.63 17.76
C GLY A 21 0.42 -0.22 16.28
N SER A 22 -0.55 0.53 15.76
CA SER A 22 -0.54 1.02 14.37
C SER A 22 0.58 2.03 14.12
N ILE A 23 0.77 2.99 15.04
CA ILE A 23 1.86 3.97 14.98
C ILE A 23 3.22 3.28 15.09
N GLY A 24 3.36 2.30 16.00
CA GLY A 24 4.60 1.54 16.15
C GLY A 24 4.99 0.79 14.89
N VAL A 25 4.04 0.10 14.21
CA VAL A 25 4.29 -0.58 12.94
C VAL A 25 4.65 0.42 11.84
N ALA A 26 3.92 1.53 11.73
CA ALA A 26 4.21 2.58 10.75
C ALA A 26 5.61 3.15 10.95
N TYR A 27 6.02 3.43 12.20
CA TYR A 27 7.35 3.94 12.51
C TYR A 27 8.46 2.97 12.08
N ILE A 28 8.30 1.66 12.40
CA ILE A 28 9.28 0.63 11.99
C ILE A 28 9.39 0.56 10.46
N LEU A 29 8.27 0.56 9.74
CA LEU A 29 8.27 0.53 8.28
C LEU A 29 8.94 1.76 7.68
N LEU A 30 8.60 2.95 8.17
CA LEU A 30 9.21 4.20 7.71
C LEU A 30 10.70 4.27 8.02
N PHE A 31 11.12 3.78 9.19
CA PHE A 31 12.55 3.70 9.54
C PHE A 31 13.31 2.77 8.60
N LEU A 32 12.77 1.57 8.32
CA LEU A 32 13.41 0.61 7.41
C LEU A 32 13.49 1.15 5.97
N ILE A 33 12.40 1.69 5.45
CA ILE A 33 12.37 2.27 4.10
C ILE A 33 13.27 3.50 4.02
N GLY A 34 13.22 4.38 5.02
CA GLY A 34 14.09 5.55 5.10
C GLY A 34 15.58 5.18 5.14
N SER A 35 15.95 4.16 5.92
CA SER A 35 17.31 3.63 5.96
C SER A 35 17.75 3.09 4.59
N LEU A 36 16.85 2.42 3.87
CA LEU A 36 17.11 1.90 2.52
C LEU A 36 17.31 3.03 1.52
N ILE A 37 16.47 4.07 1.57
CA ILE A 37 16.59 5.27 0.73
C ILE A 37 17.93 5.97 1.00
N LEU A 38 18.29 6.15 2.26
CA LEU A 38 19.55 6.80 2.62
C LEU A 38 20.78 5.97 2.19
N ALA A 39 20.70 4.66 2.26
CA ALA A 39 21.79 3.76 1.86
C ALA A 39 21.97 3.70 0.33
N THR A 40 20.89 3.80 -0.44
CA THR A 40 20.91 3.65 -1.90
C THR A 40 20.86 4.98 -2.65
N GLY A 41 20.43 6.06 -2.00
CA GLY A 41 20.15 7.34 -2.65
C GLY A 41 18.90 7.31 -3.56
N ASP A 42 18.08 6.26 -3.51
CA ASP A 42 16.96 6.03 -4.39
C ASP A 42 15.63 6.10 -3.62
N ILE A 43 14.83 7.12 -3.91
CA ILE A 43 13.53 7.33 -3.26
C ILE A 43 12.45 6.34 -3.76
N THR A 44 12.69 5.64 -4.87
CA THR A 44 11.71 4.71 -5.46
C THR A 44 11.38 3.52 -4.55
N TRP A 45 12.18 3.28 -3.50
CA TRP A 45 11.88 2.31 -2.45
C TRP A 45 10.58 2.58 -1.68
N LEU A 46 9.98 3.77 -1.82
CA LEU A 46 8.62 4.05 -1.34
C LEU A 46 7.56 3.14 -1.99
N ILE A 47 7.91 2.42 -3.05
CA ILE A 47 7.06 1.42 -3.69
C ILE A 47 6.56 0.34 -2.72
N PHE A 48 7.28 0.08 -1.64
CA PHE A 48 6.86 -0.86 -0.59
C PHE A 48 5.62 -0.40 0.19
N LEU A 49 5.19 0.84 0.03
CA LEU A 49 3.96 1.39 0.60
C LEU A 49 2.94 1.79 -0.49
N LEU A 50 3.22 1.49 -1.77
CA LEU A 50 2.50 2.08 -2.90
C LEU A 50 1.00 1.79 -2.87
N VAL A 51 0.59 0.55 -2.61
CA VAL A 51 -0.83 0.15 -2.64
C VAL A 51 -1.66 0.92 -1.61
N TYR A 52 -1.16 1.02 -0.39
CA TYR A 52 -1.81 1.82 0.66
C TYR A 52 -1.68 3.32 0.42
N GLY A 53 -0.53 3.75 -0.13
CA GLY A 53 -0.29 5.14 -0.46
C GLY A 53 -1.27 5.65 -1.51
N VAL A 54 -1.52 4.88 -2.56
CA VAL A 54 -2.49 5.21 -3.61
C VAL A 54 -3.90 5.32 -3.05
N ASP A 55 -4.35 4.31 -2.29
CA ASP A 55 -5.68 4.33 -1.66
C ASP A 55 -5.84 5.54 -0.73
N GLY A 56 -4.85 5.81 0.12
CA GLY A 56 -4.86 6.96 1.03
C GLY A 56 -4.87 8.30 0.30
N CYS A 57 -3.94 8.51 -0.63
CA CYS A 57 -3.83 9.77 -1.37
C CYS A 57 -5.05 10.06 -2.23
N LEU A 58 -5.53 9.07 -2.98
CA LEU A 58 -6.70 9.27 -3.85
C LEU A 58 -7.98 9.49 -3.04
N THR A 59 -8.14 8.82 -1.90
CA THR A 59 -9.26 9.08 -0.98
C THR A 59 -9.21 10.51 -0.44
N ILE A 60 -8.04 11.02 -0.06
CA ILE A 60 -7.88 12.40 0.41
C ILE A 60 -8.17 13.38 -0.73
N CYS A 61 -7.63 13.16 -1.93
CA CYS A 61 -7.91 13.99 -3.11
C CYS A 61 -9.41 14.03 -3.41
N HIS A 62 -10.08 12.90 -3.41
CA HIS A 62 -11.53 12.82 -3.63
C HIS A 62 -12.31 13.63 -2.59
N ARG A 63 -11.94 13.55 -1.31
CA ARG A 63 -12.59 14.32 -0.24
C ARG A 63 -12.36 15.83 -0.39
N ILE A 64 -11.16 16.24 -0.81
CA ILE A 64 -10.87 17.66 -1.11
C ILE A 64 -11.76 18.15 -2.26
N MET A 65 -11.91 17.36 -3.31
CA MET A 65 -12.80 17.70 -4.44
C MET A 65 -14.27 17.81 -4.02
N LEU A 66 -14.70 17.04 -3.04
CA LEU A 66 -16.05 17.10 -2.47
C LEU A 66 -16.18 18.19 -1.37
N HIS A 67 -15.15 18.97 -1.11
CA HIS A 67 -15.12 20.00 -0.06
C HIS A 67 -15.46 19.47 1.33
N GLU A 68 -15.11 18.19 1.62
CA GLU A 68 -15.37 17.59 2.93
C GLU A 68 -14.32 18.02 3.96
N ASN A 69 -14.74 18.09 5.22
CA ASN A 69 -13.81 18.33 6.33
C ASN A 69 -12.86 17.15 6.53
N LEU A 70 -11.57 17.35 6.30
CA LEU A 70 -10.55 16.29 6.42
C LEU A 70 -10.31 15.86 7.88
N GLY A 71 -10.67 16.70 8.86
CA GLY A 71 -10.55 16.41 10.29
C GLY A 71 -11.63 15.46 10.83
N GLU A 72 -12.68 15.18 10.06
CA GLU A 72 -13.75 14.28 10.47
C GLU A 72 -13.41 12.82 10.12
N ALA A 73 -13.75 11.92 11.05
CA ALA A 73 -13.57 10.48 10.84
C ALA A 73 -14.42 10.00 9.64
N HIS A 74 -13.80 9.26 8.74
CA HIS A 74 -14.45 8.78 7.53
C HIS A 74 -14.18 7.29 7.29
N ARG A 75 -14.99 6.67 6.42
CA ARG A 75 -14.86 5.25 6.03
C ARG A 75 -14.91 5.09 4.51
N LYS A 76 -14.21 5.99 3.79
CA LYS A 76 -14.26 6.07 2.31
C LYS A 76 -13.05 5.45 1.60
N HIS A 77 -12.13 4.84 2.33
CA HIS A 77 -11.04 4.08 1.71
C HIS A 77 -11.59 2.85 0.98
N VAL A 78 -11.03 2.52 -0.18
CA VAL A 78 -11.51 1.38 -0.99
C VAL A 78 -11.52 0.09 -0.18
N TYR A 79 -10.49 -0.19 0.61
CA TYR A 79 -10.49 -1.38 1.45
C TYR A 79 -11.64 -1.42 2.47
N GLN A 80 -12.10 -0.25 2.96
CA GLN A 80 -13.25 -0.15 3.88
C GLN A 80 -14.58 -0.35 3.15
N LEU A 81 -14.71 0.20 1.94
CA LEU A 81 -15.87 -0.01 1.08
C LEU A 81 -16.01 -1.49 0.72
N MET A 82 -14.91 -2.14 0.31
CA MET A 82 -14.89 -3.58 0.05
C MET A 82 -15.31 -4.43 1.25
N ALA A 83 -14.85 -4.07 2.45
CA ALA A 83 -15.14 -4.84 3.65
C ALA A 83 -16.56 -4.60 4.19
N ASN A 84 -17.03 -3.36 4.16
CA ASN A 84 -18.28 -2.94 4.83
C ASN A 84 -19.48 -2.97 3.88
N GLU A 85 -19.35 -2.43 2.66
CA GLU A 85 -20.46 -2.32 1.72
C GLU A 85 -20.60 -3.57 0.84
N LEU A 86 -19.50 -4.05 0.25
CA LEU A 86 -19.53 -5.30 -0.51
C LEU A 86 -19.53 -6.55 0.37
N LYS A 87 -19.41 -6.40 1.70
CA LYS A 87 -19.46 -7.50 2.69
C LYS A 87 -18.47 -8.65 2.41
N ILE A 88 -17.36 -8.34 1.72
CA ILE A 88 -16.34 -9.34 1.34
C ILE A 88 -15.66 -9.96 2.56
N GLY A 89 -15.65 -9.25 3.69
CA GLY A 89 -15.02 -9.65 4.93
C GLY A 89 -13.57 -9.16 5.06
N HIS A 90 -13.24 -8.60 6.22
CA HIS A 90 -11.96 -7.92 6.48
C HIS A 90 -10.72 -8.78 6.18
N VAL A 91 -10.76 -10.08 6.51
CA VAL A 91 -9.63 -11.00 6.27
C VAL A 91 -9.33 -11.13 4.77
N LYS A 92 -10.36 -11.29 3.94
CA LYS A 92 -10.17 -11.41 2.49
C LYS A 92 -9.62 -10.13 1.86
N VAL A 93 -10.16 -8.97 2.27
CA VAL A 93 -9.69 -7.67 1.80
C VAL A 93 -8.25 -7.43 2.21
N SER A 94 -7.90 -7.67 3.49
CA SER A 94 -6.52 -7.53 3.96
C SER A 94 -5.56 -8.47 3.26
N SER A 95 -5.97 -9.71 3.00
CA SER A 95 -5.15 -10.67 2.23
C SER A 95 -4.95 -10.19 0.80
N PHE A 96 -5.99 -9.67 0.15
CA PHE A 96 -5.89 -9.12 -1.20
C PHE A 96 -4.89 -7.97 -1.27
N TYR A 97 -5.00 -6.98 -0.36
CA TYR A 97 -4.06 -5.85 -0.30
C TYR A 97 -2.62 -6.31 -0.02
N ALA A 98 -2.45 -7.27 0.90
CA ALA A 98 -1.14 -7.83 1.21
C ALA A 98 -0.51 -8.55 0.00
N LEU A 99 -1.29 -9.37 -0.72
CA LEU A 99 -0.83 -10.08 -1.91
C LEU A 99 -0.53 -9.11 -3.05
N LEU A 100 -1.36 -8.09 -3.24
CA LEU A 100 -1.14 -7.06 -4.25
C LEU A 100 0.15 -6.27 -3.96
N GLN A 101 0.35 -5.83 -2.72
CA GLN A 101 1.59 -5.15 -2.31
C GLN A 101 2.80 -6.07 -2.46
N LEU A 102 2.68 -7.34 -2.10
CA LEU A 102 3.75 -8.33 -2.27
C LEU A 102 4.11 -8.50 -3.75
N ALA A 103 3.12 -8.63 -4.63
CA ALA A 103 3.34 -8.76 -6.08
C ALA A 103 4.06 -7.52 -6.66
N VAL A 104 3.63 -6.32 -6.28
CA VAL A 104 4.29 -5.06 -6.68
C VAL A 104 5.74 -5.03 -6.17
N SER A 105 5.97 -5.39 -4.91
CA SER A 105 7.31 -5.37 -4.31
C SER A 105 8.26 -6.41 -4.92
N VAL A 106 7.78 -7.61 -5.12
CA VAL A 106 8.56 -8.71 -5.75
C VAL A 106 8.86 -8.37 -7.21
N GLY A 107 7.86 -7.87 -7.95
CA GLY A 107 8.06 -7.40 -9.32
C GLY A 107 9.15 -6.32 -9.40
N PHE A 108 9.12 -5.34 -8.51
CA PHE A 108 10.13 -4.29 -8.44
C PHE A 108 11.55 -4.85 -8.25
N ILE A 109 11.73 -5.74 -7.25
CA ILE A 109 13.03 -6.29 -6.90
C ILE A 109 13.61 -7.19 -8.01
N PHE A 110 12.78 -7.99 -8.65
CA PHE A 110 13.28 -8.99 -9.60
C PHE A 110 13.19 -8.54 -11.06
N LEU A 111 12.15 -7.80 -11.44
CA LEU A 111 11.95 -7.40 -12.83
C LEU A 111 12.86 -6.25 -13.26
N CYS A 112 13.09 -5.25 -12.40
CA CYS A 112 13.93 -4.10 -12.77
C CYS A 112 15.37 -4.49 -13.12
N PRO A 113 16.08 -5.34 -12.36
CA PRO A 113 17.43 -5.80 -12.74
C PRO A 113 17.45 -6.64 -14.03
N VAL A 114 16.41 -7.45 -14.26
CA VAL A 114 16.30 -8.21 -15.52
C VAL A 114 16.12 -7.27 -16.70
N LEU A 115 15.26 -6.27 -16.59
CA LEU A 115 15.05 -5.27 -17.64
C LEU A 115 16.31 -4.42 -17.91
N GLU A 116 17.08 -4.08 -16.86
CA GLU A 116 18.37 -3.43 -17.00
C GLU A 116 19.32 -4.27 -17.86
N SER A 117 19.43 -5.56 -17.57
CA SER A 117 20.34 -6.47 -18.29
C SER A 117 19.93 -6.68 -19.75
N VAL A 118 18.64 -6.59 -20.08
CA VAL A 118 18.12 -6.84 -21.43
C VAL A 118 18.09 -5.56 -22.27
N CYS A 119 17.68 -4.44 -21.67
CA CYS A 119 17.39 -3.21 -22.42
C CYS A 119 18.49 -2.15 -22.34
N GLY A 120 19.51 -2.32 -21.46
CA GLY A 120 20.65 -1.41 -21.36
C GLY A 120 20.37 -0.04 -20.73
N LEU A 121 19.16 0.20 -20.22
CA LEU A 121 18.85 1.38 -19.42
C LEU A 121 19.35 1.16 -17.99
N SER A 122 19.72 2.25 -17.29
CA SER A 122 20.17 2.15 -15.90
C SER A 122 19.08 1.61 -14.97
N LEU A 123 19.48 0.88 -13.91
CA LEU A 123 18.58 0.33 -12.91
C LEU A 123 17.65 1.41 -12.31
N VAL A 124 18.19 2.58 -12.01
CA VAL A 124 17.41 3.70 -11.47
C VAL A 124 16.33 4.16 -12.45
N ALA A 125 16.61 4.18 -13.75
CA ALA A 125 15.58 4.52 -14.74
C ALA A 125 14.45 3.49 -14.76
N TRP A 126 14.76 2.19 -14.64
CA TRP A 126 13.76 1.13 -14.54
C TRP A 126 12.97 1.19 -13.24
N HIS A 127 13.58 1.58 -12.13
CA HIS A 127 12.88 1.82 -10.87
C HIS A 127 11.80 2.90 -11.02
N TRP A 128 12.14 4.03 -11.66
CA TRP A 128 11.16 5.10 -11.91
C TRP A 128 10.07 4.68 -12.88
N ILE A 129 10.41 4.01 -13.99
CA ILE A 129 9.43 3.51 -14.96
C ILE A 129 8.45 2.55 -14.27
N TYR A 130 8.97 1.59 -13.52
CA TYR A 130 8.14 0.62 -12.79
C TYR A 130 7.22 1.31 -11.78
N LEU A 131 7.75 2.26 -11.01
CA LEU A 131 6.98 3.03 -10.04
C LEU A 131 5.82 3.78 -10.71
N PHE A 132 6.08 4.50 -11.81
CA PHE A 132 5.04 5.25 -12.50
C PHE A 132 4.00 4.34 -13.16
N VAL A 133 4.40 3.22 -13.74
CA VAL A 133 3.47 2.24 -14.32
C VAL A 133 2.60 1.63 -13.24
N ALA A 134 3.19 1.19 -12.12
CA ALA A 134 2.44 0.64 -11.00
C ALA A 134 1.48 1.68 -10.40
N LEU A 135 1.92 2.92 -10.22
CA LEU A 135 1.10 4.03 -9.74
C LEU A 135 -0.11 4.27 -10.68
N ALA A 136 0.14 4.33 -11.99
CA ALA A 136 -0.92 4.54 -12.98
C ALA A 136 -1.95 3.40 -12.96
N LEU A 137 -1.49 2.15 -12.96
CA LEU A 137 -2.39 0.98 -12.93
C LEU A 137 -3.24 0.95 -11.66
N LEU A 138 -2.64 1.20 -10.49
CA LEU A 138 -3.37 1.25 -9.22
C LEU A 138 -4.35 2.42 -9.18
N SER A 139 -3.98 3.59 -9.71
CA SER A 139 -4.87 4.75 -9.76
C SER A 139 -6.06 4.51 -10.69
N VAL A 140 -5.84 3.90 -11.85
CA VAL A 140 -6.94 3.50 -12.76
C VAL A 140 -7.84 2.48 -12.08
N ALA A 141 -7.27 1.46 -11.42
CA ALA A 141 -8.06 0.48 -10.68
C ALA A 141 -8.89 1.12 -9.57
N TYR A 142 -8.35 2.12 -8.86
CA TYR A 142 -9.06 2.88 -7.84
C TYR A 142 -10.25 3.66 -8.41
N VAL A 143 -10.07 4.32 -9.56
CA VAL A 143 -11.12 5.15 -10.19
C VAL A 143 -12.24 4.29 -10.79
N LEU A 144 -11.91 3.09 -11.27
CA LEU A 144 -12.88 2.14 -11.83
C LEU A 144 -13.71 1.40 -10.77
N PHE A 145 -13.24 1.40 -9.52
CA PHE A 145 -13.93 0.79 -8.38
C PHE A 145 -14.90 1.73 -7.72
#